data_7ec15575e366a87c6ef10dac8dd0d51b
#
_entry.id   7ec15575e366a87c6ef10dac8dd0d51b
#
_cell.length_a   1.000
_cell.length_b   1.000
_cell.length_c   1.000
_cell.angle_alpha   90.00
_cell.angle_beta   90.00
_cell.angle_gamma   90.00
#
_symmetry.space_group_name_H-M   'P 1'
#
loop_
_entity.id
_entity.type
_entity.pdbx_description
1 polymer ?
#
loop_
_entity_poly.entity_id
_entity_poly.type
_entity_poly.pdbx_seq_one_letter_code
_entity_poly.pdbx_strand_id
1 'polypeptide(L)'
;MKKIKAVFIFLILSANAVAQTPATYTSADILSRMHKLKVLGSVLYVAAHPDDENTRLLAWLSKDRQYRTGYLSITRGDGGQNLIGEEQGVALGLIRTQELLAARRIDGAEQFFTRAYDFGFSKSTEEAFQIWDKEKILGDVVWVIRNFKPDVIITRFPEDSRAGHGHHSGSGVLAREAFIAAADPARFPDHMKKGVQPWKAKRILWNTFNFGNNNTISSDQFRLDVGTYNPLLGKGYGEISAESRSQHKSQGFGVPASRGSSFEYFVLTGGDPVKDSLMDGVDISWSRIGAAGLSQRINEVISRYSFSNPSLSVKPLVELYREITALPDQQWKNKKLEEVQELISACAGLYFEASTPQLYSVQGDSLRVNFSVINRSSASIKWNKVTFESYDTTIVQALAPNRNAGFNKQFYVDQSKGISQPYWLTQPMEKGSFNVEDQALIGKPENDPAFVASFAVNVEGLDLVYKKGVMYKHTDPVKGELFQPLSVVP
;
A
#
# COMPACT_ATOMS: atom_id res chain seq x y z
N MET A 1 -12.64 53.31 33.56
CA MET A 1 -13.10 52.22 32.67
C MET A 1 -11.90 51.77 31.85
N LYS A 2 -11.23 50.68 32.26
CA LYS A 2 -10.08 50.09 31.55
C LYS A 2 -10.59 49.10 30.52
N LYS A 3 -10.34 49.35 29.24
CA LYS A 3 -10.65 48.42 28.14
C LYS A 3 -9.63 47.31 28.16
N ILE A 4 -10.07 46.09 28.53
CA ILE A 4 -9.29 44.86 28.38
C ILE A 4 -9.37 44.47 26.89
N LYS A 5 -8.23 44.54 26.20
CA LYS A 5 -8.08 43.97 24.86
C LYS A 5 -7.86 42.47 25.03
N ALA A 6 -8.86 41.67 24.67
CA ALA A 6 -8.72 40.22 24.54
C ALA A 6 -7.83 39.93 23.32
N VAL A 7 -6.64 39.44 23.57
CA VAL A 7 -5.76 38.88 22.53
C VAL A 7 -6.22 37.45 22.30
N PHE A 8 -6.91 37.21 21.19
CA PHE A 8 -7.18 35.85 20.69
C PHE A 8 -5.86 35.28 20.17
N ILE A 9 -5.27 34.38 20.95
CA ILE A 9 -4.19 33.51 20.47
C ILE A 9 -4.87 32.41 19.65
N PHE A 10 -4.81 32.53 18.33
CA PHE A 10 -5.10 31.43 17.40
C PHE A 10 -3.99 30.39 17.59
N LEU A 11 -4.23 29.34 18.38
CA LEU A 11 -3.46 28.12 18.34
C LEU A 11 -3.82 27.42 17.03
N ILE A 12 -2.99 27.61 16.01
CA ILE A 12 -3.01 26.77 14.82
C ILE A 12 -2.48 25.41 15.28
N LEU A 13 -3.39 24.52 15.62
CA LEU A 13 -3.10 23.08 15.68
C LEU A 13 -2.78 22.65 14.26
N SER A 14 -1.52 22.73 13.89
CA SER A 14 -1.02 22.09 12.67
C SER A 14 -1.28 20.60 12.80
N ALA A 15 -2.28 20.09 12.07
CA ALA A 15 -2.41 18.68 11.83
C ALA A 15 -1.01 18.17 11.42
N ASN A 16 -0.45 17.23 12.19
CA ASN A 16 0.83 16.63 11.89
C ASN A 16 0.65 15.73 10.67
N ALA A 17 0.59 16.33 9.48
CA ALA A 17 0.87 15.59 8.26
C ALA A 17 2.26 14.98 8.47
N VAL A 18 2.34 13.66 8.61
CA VAL A 18 3.61 12.97 8.77
C VAL A 18 4.35 13.15 7.45
N ALA A 19 5.29 14.08 7.44
CA ALA A 19 6.13 14.34 6.30
C ALA A 19 6.84 13.03 5.92
N GLN A 20 6.62 12.57 4.71
CA GLN A 20 7.14 11.28 4.26
C GLN A 20 8.58 11.47 3.79
N THR A 21 9.55 11.08 4.62
CA THR A 21 10.92 10.94 4.13
C THR A 21 10.98 9.82 3.07
N PRO A 22 11.81 9.98 2.02
CA PRO A 22 12.02 8.90 1.04
C PRO A 22 12.41 7.59 1.72
N ALA A 23 11.83 6.48 1.26
CA ALA A 23 12.13 5.16 1.81
C ALA A 23 13.62 4.83 1.65
N THR A 24 14.25 4.40 2.73
CA THR A 24 15.62 3.89 2.75
C THR A 24 15.61 2.46 3.23
N TYR A 25 16.53 1.63 2.72
CA TYR A 25 16.60 0.21 3.05
C TYR A 25 17.93 -0.10 3.73
N THR A 26 17.85 -0.78 4.88
CA THR A 26 19.02 -1.41 5.51
C THR A 26 19.45 -2.64 4.69
N SER A 27 20.66 -3.12 4.93
CA SER A 27 21.11 -4.37 4.29
C SER A 27 20.23 -5.57 4.66
N ALA A 28 19.63 -5.59 5.85
CA ALA A 28 18.67 -6.62 6.25
C ALA A 28 17.35 -6.51 5.48
N ASP A 29 16.83 -5.29 5.25
CA ASP A 29 15.64 -5.07 4.41
C ASP A 29 15.87 -5.54 2.98
N ILE A 30 17.06 -5.24 2.42
CA ILE A 30 17.44 -5.70 1.07
C ILE A 30 17.44 -7.22 1.00
N LEU A 31 18.05 -7.92 1.94
CA LEU A 31 18.06 -9.38 1.98
C LEU A 31 16.63 -9.95 2.11
N SER A 32 15.81 -9.39 3.00
CA SER A 32 14.41 -9.79 3.13
C SER A 32 13.63 -9.64 1.81
N ARG A 33 13.84 -8.53 1.10
CA ARG A 33 13.24 -8.31 -0.23
C ARG A 33 13.78 -9.25 -1.31
N MET A 34 15.04 -9.67 -1.24
CA MET A 34 15.56 -10.72 -2.12
C MET A 34 14.85 -12.06 -1.87
N HIS A 35 14.59 -12.43 -0.60
CA HIS A 35 13.78 -13.61 -0.29
C HIS A 35 12.36 -13.52 -0.85
N LYS A 36 11.75 -12.32 -0.84
CA LYS A 36 10.42 -12.08 -1.42
C LYS A 36 10.36 -12.38 -2.92
N LEU A 37 11.43 -12.21 -3.66
CA LEU A 37 11.47 -12.56 -5.09
C LEU A 37 11.13 -14.03 -5.36
N LYS A 38 11.36 -14.93 -4.39
CA LYS A 38 11.10 -16.38 -4.53
C LYS A 38 9.62 -16.73 -4.45
N VAL A 39 8.78 -15.83 -3.91
CA VAL A 39 7.41 -16.14 -3.50
C VAL A 39 6.41 -15.47 -4.43
N LEU A 40 5.57 -16.28 -5.08
CA LEU A 40 4.50 -15.87 -6.00
C LEU A 40 3.12 -16.19 -5.40
N GLY A 41 2.93 -15.95 -4.11
CA GLY A 41 1.67 -16.14 -3.40
C GLY A 41 1.04 -14.81 -2.98
N SER A 42 -0.29 -14.73 -2.94
CA SER A 42 -1.03 -13.51 -2.62
C SER A 42 -2.20 -13.75 -1.66
N VAL A 43 -2.39 -12.83 -0.70
CA VAL A 43 -3.47 -12.87 0.29
C VAL A 43 -4.15 -11.50 0.35
N LEU A 44 -5.48 -11.47 0.27
CA LEU A 44 -6.28 -10.28 0.49
C LEU A 44 -7.07 -10.40 1.78
N TYR A 45 -6.83 -9.50 2.72
CA TYR A 45 -7.59 -9.38 3.96
C TYR A 45 -8.70 -8.35 3.78
N VAL A 46 -9.93 -8.65 4.20
CA VAL A 46 -11.11 -7.79 4.03
C VAL A 46 -11.78 -7.51 5.36
N ALA A 47 -12.04 -6.23 5.65
CA ALA A 47 -12.84 -5.81 6.79
C ALA A 47 -13.58 -4.49 6.51
N ALA A 48 -14.34 -4.00 7.48
CA ALA A 48 -15.25 -2.88 7.26
C ALA A 48 -14.56 -1.51 7.32
N HIS A 49 -13.66 -1.30 8.29
CA HIS A 49 -13.10 0.02 8.59
C HIS A 49 -11.57 0.01 8.68
N PRO A 50 -10.91 1.19 8.57
CA PRO A 50 -9.55 1.37 9.07
C PRO A 50 -9.49 1.01 10.57
N ASP A 51 -8.54 0.16 10.99
CA ASP A 51 -8.37 -0.41 12.33
C ASP A 51 -8.99 -1.80 12.61
N ASP A 52 -9.85 -2.31 11.73
CA ASP A 52 -10.38 -3.68 11.85
C ASP A 52 -9.35 -4.75 11.47
N GLU A 53 -8.32 -4.38 10.76
CA GLU A 53 -7.33 -5.34 10.30
C GLU A 53 -6.57 -6.02 11.44
N ASN A 54 -6.27 -7.30 11.25
CA ASN A 54 -5.34 -8.01 12.11
C ASN A 54 -3.90 -7.66 11.72
N THR A 55 -3.35 -6.59 12.34
CA THR A 55 -2.03 -6.06 12.01
C THR A 55 -0.91 -7.08 12.22
N ARG A 56 -1.06 -8.04 13.17
CA ARG A 56 -0.09 -9.12 13.38
C ARG A 56 -0.09 -10.11 12.22
N LEU A 57 -1.27 -10.54 11.81
CA LEU A 57 -1.42 -11.44 10.68
C LEU A 57 -0.90 -10.80 9.38
N LEU A 58 -1.25 -9.52 9.12
CA LEU A 58 -0.76 -8.80 7.95
C LEU A 58 0.77 -8.69 7.93
N ALA A 59 1.38 -8.34 9.06
CA ALA A 59 2.84 -8.27 9.19
C ALA A 59 3.50 -9.64 8.98
N TRP A 60 2.93 -10.71 9.54
CA TRP A 60 3.43 -12.06 9.35
C TRP A 60 3.30 -12.53 7.90
N LEU A 61 2.14 -12.32 7.24
CA LEU A 61 1.94 -12.67 5.83
C LEU A 61 2.93 -11.95 4.91
N SER A 62 3.14 -10.65 5.13
CA SER A 62 3.95 -9.80 4.24
C SER A 62 5.46 -9.94 4.48
N LYS A 63 5.90 -10.09 5.75
CA LYS A 63 7.32 -10.02 6.12
C LYS A 63 7.93 -11.37 6.52
N ASP A 64 7.13 -12.35 7.00
CA ASP A 64 7.60 -13.70 7.28
C ASP A 64 7.39 -14.60 6.06
N ARG A 65 6.12 -14.71 5.63
CA ARG A 65 5.75 -15.56 4.50
C ARG A 65 6.09 -14.94 3.16
N GLN A 66 6.39 -13.65 3.14
CA GLN A 66 6.74 -12.87 1.95
C GLN A 66 5.65 -12.86 0.87
N TYR A 67 4.39 -13.15 1.26
CA TYR A 67 3.27 -13.08 0.33
C TYR A 67 2.98 -11.63 -0.08
N ARG A 68 2.51 -11.43 -1.30
CA ARG A 68 1.85 -10.20 -1.66
C ARG A 68 0.58 -10.09 -0.82
N THR A 69 0.56 -9.19 0.14
CA THR A 69 -0.53 -9.04 1.12
C THR A 69 -1.26 -7.74 0.87
N GLY A 70 -2.59 -7.78 0.76
CA GLY A 70 -3.43 -6.60 0.64
C GLY A 70 -4.45 -6.52 1.78
N TYR A 71 -4.79 -5.31 2.18
CA TYR A 71 -5.92 -5.02 3.04
C TYR A 71 -6.97 -4.21 2.27
N LEU A 72 -8.19 -4.73 2.18
CA LEU A 72 -9.35 -4.00 1.66
C LEU A 72 -10.23 -3.58 2.84
N SER A 73 -10.26 -2.28 3.10
CA SER A 73 -11.24 -1.67 3.98
C SER A 73 -12.46 -1.26 3.15
N ILE A 74 -13.66 -1.69 3.55
CA ILE A 74 -14.88 -1.34 2.82
C ILE A 74 -15.11 0.16 2.85
N THR A 75 -14.90 0.81 3.98
CA THR A 75 -15.05 2.26 4.14
C THR A 75 -13.74 2.95 4.51
N ARG A 76 -13.74 4.29 4.54
CA ARG A 76 -12.61 5.12 5.02
C ARG A 76 -12.72 5.48 6.50
N GLY A 77 -13.78 5.02 7.19
CA GLY A 77 -13.96 5.24 8.62
C GLY A 77 -14.49 6.62 8.97
N ASP A 78 -15.23 7.24 8.08
CA ASP A 78 -15.79 8.59 8.24
C ASP A 78 -16.77 8.70 9.42
N GLY A 79 -17.48 7.62 9.75
CA GLY A 79 -18.48 7.53 10.81
C GLY A 79 -17.92 7.18 12.19
N GLY A 80 -16.60 7.06 12.34
CA GLY A 80 -15.96 6.73 13.60
C GLY A 80 -15.94 7.88 14.60
N GLN A 81 -15.35 7.61 15.77
CA GLN A 81 -15.04 8.64 16.77
C GLN A 81 -13.64 9.21 16.54
N ASN A 82 -13.39 10.43 16.97
CA ASN A 82 -12.06 11.03 16.98
C ASN A 82 -11.68 11.38 18.42
N LEU A 83 -10.71 10.66 18.99
CA LEU A 83 -10.27 10.84 20.37
C LEU A 83 -9.17 11.89 20.53
N ILE A 84 -8.63 12.43 19.43
CA ILE A 84 -7.49 13.35 19.45
C ILE A 84 -7.78 14.68 18.73
N GLY A 85 -8.97 14.86 18.19
CA GLY A 85 -9.39 16.07 17.45
C GLY A 85 -10.89 16.21 17.40
N GLU A 86 -11.34 17.25 16.69
CA GLU A 86 -12.77 17.57 16.52
C GLU A 86 -13.32 17.18 15.14
N GLU A 87 -12.45 16.70 14.26
CA GLU A 87 -12.83 16.33 12.89
C GLU A 87 -13.77 15.13 12.89
N GLN A 88 -14.87 15.26 12.14
CA GLN A 88 -15.91 14.24 11.96
C GLN A 88 -16.24 14.05 10.46
N GLY A 89 -16.95 13.00 10.13
CA GLY A 89 -17.38 12.73 8.77
C GLY A 89 -16.18 12.61 7.80
N VAL A 90 -16.28 13.21 6.63
CA VAL A 90 -15.25 13.17 5.58
C VAL A 90 -13.87 13.61 6.09
N ALA A 91 -13.79 14.61 6.96
CA ALA A 91 -12.52 15.07 7.51
C ALA A 91 -11.86 13.99 8.38
N LEU A 92 -12.63 13.25 9.16
CA LEU A 92 -12.13 12.10 9.93
C LEU A 92 -11.73 10.95 8.98
N GLY A 93 -12.49 10.68 7.93
CA GLY A 93 -12.15 9.67 6.92
C GLY A 93 -10.81 9.96 6.24
N LEU A 94 -10.48 11.23 5.99
CA LEU A 94 -9.16 11.63 5.48
C LEU A 94 -8.05 11.32 6.49
N ILE A 95 -8.25 11.64 7.77
CA ILE A 95 -7.29 11.33 8.85
C ILE A 95 -7.07 9.83 8.95
N ARG A 96 -8.16 9.04 9.07
CA ARG A 96 -8.09 7.58 9.21
C ARG A 96 -7.48 6.89 7.98
N THR A 97 -7.68 7.44 6.78
CA THR A 97 -6.98 6.98 5.57
C THR A 97 -5.47 7.12 5.76
N GLN A 98 -4.97 8.26 6.25
CA GLN A 98 -3.53 8.49 6.46
C GLN A 98 -2.96 7.64 7.61
N GLU A 99 -3.71 7.44 8.68
CA GLU A 99 -3.35 6.54 9.77
C GLU A 99 -3.19 5.10 9.27
N LEU A 100 -4.14 4.63 8.45
CA LEU A 100 -4.09 3.31 7.86
C LEU A 100 -2.91 3.13 6.90
N LEU A 101 -2.59 4.15 6.09
CA LEU A 101 -1.40 4.13 5.24
C LEU A 101 -0.10 4.15 6.07
N ALA A 102 -0.08 4.82 7.23
CA ALA A 102 1.04 4.73 8.16
C ALA A 102 1.20 3.33 8.74
N ALA A 103 0.11 2.65 9.08
CA ALA A 103 0.10 1.26 9.52
C ALA A 103 0.65 0.32 8.42
N ARG A 104 0.22 0.51 7.16
CA ARG A 104 0.71 -0.29 5.99
C ARG A 104 2.21 -0.13 5.76
N ARG A 105 2.78 1.05 5.98
CA ARG A 105 4.25 1.24 5.91
C ARG A 105 5.02 0.38 6.93
N ILE A 106 4.40 0.07 8.06
CA ILE A 106 4.99 -0.75 9.12
C ILE A 106 4.80 -2.23 8.85
N ASP A 107 3.58 -2.69 8.56
CA ASP A 107 3.29 -4.12 8.36
C ASP A 107 3.59 -4.61 6.94
N GLY A 108 3.66 -3.74 5.95
CA GLY A 108 4.08 -4.05 4.58
C GLY A 108 2.97 -4.55 3.65
N ALA A 109 1.70 -4.46 4.05
CA ALA A 109 0.58 -4.78 3.18
C ALA A 109 0.21 -3.60 2.25
N GLU A 110 -0.39 -3.92 1.09
CA GLU A 110 -0.97 -2.93 0.18
C GLU A 110 -2.36 -2.52 0.69
N GLN A 111 -2.77 -1.25 0.52
CA GLN A 111 -4.06 -0.74 0.98
C GLN A 111 -5.04 -0.54 -0.16
N PHE A 112 -6.31 -0.96 0.07
CA PHE A 112 -7.42 -0.76 -0.86
C PHE A 112 -8.66 -0.25 -0.12
N PHE A 113 -9.51 0.52 -0.84
CA PHE A 113 -10.81 1.00 -0.36
C PHE A 113 -11.87 0.81 -1.43
N THR A 114 -13.13 0.62 -1.01
CA THR A 114 -14.29 0.79 -1.88
C THR A 114 -14.76 2.25 -1.85
N ARG A 115 -15.84 2.55 -2.54
CA ARG A 115 -16.51 3.86 -2.47
C ARG A 115 -17.54 3.98 -1.33
N ALA A 116 -17.71 2.95 -0.50
CA ALA A 116 -18.68 2.98 0.58
C ALA A 116 -18.33 4.08 1.61
N TYR A 117 -19.35 4.84 1.99
CA TYR A 117 -19.26 5.83 3.07
C TYR A 117 -19.56 5.19 4.42
N ASP A 118 -18.75 5.47 5.42
CA ASP A 118 -19.02 5.07 6.79
C ASP A 118 -20.01 6.07 7.43
N PHE A 119 -21.23 5.63 7.66
CA PHE A 119 -22.27 6.43 8.28
C PHE A 119 -22.41 6.21 9.79
N GLY A 120 -21.44 5.53 10.40
CA GLY A 120 -21.42 5.22 11.83
C GLY A 120 -22.03 3.86 12.18
N PHE A 121 -22.58 3.72 13.37
CA PHE A 121 -23.13 2.45 13.83
C PHE A 121 -24.34 2.01 13.01
N SER A 122 -24.32 0.77 12.53
CA SER A 122 -25.44 0.10 11.85
C SER A 122 -25.92 -1.10 12.68
N LYS A 123 -27.24 -1.24 12.84
CA LYS A 123 -27.85 -2.27 13.70
C LYS A 123 -27.78 -3.67 13.11
N SER A 124 -27.82 -3.76 11.79
CA SER A 124 -27.82 -5.04 11.07
C SER A 124 -27.19 -4.90 9.67
N THR A 125 -26.90 -6.04 9.04
CA THR A 125 -26.44 -6.13 7.65
C THR A 125 -27.45 -5.52 6.69
N GLU A 126 -28.74 -5.74 6.93
CA GLU A 126 -29.83 -5.21 6.12
C GLU A 126 -29.86 -3.68 6.15
N GLU A 127 -29.70 -3.08 7.36
CA GLU A 127 -29.62 -1.62 7.47
C GLU A 127 -28.41 -1.07 6.72
N ALA A 128 -27.24 -1.71 6.85
CA ALA A 128 -26.04 -1.32 6.11
C ALA A 128 -26.31 -1.34 4.59
N PHE A 129 -26.92 -2.39 4.07
CA PHE A 129 -27.23 -2.55 2.65
C PHE A 129 -28.39 -1.71 2.13
N GLN A 130 -29.26 -1.21 3.01
CA GLN A 130 -30.27 -0.20 2.64
C GLN A 130 -29.66 1.19 2.41
N ILE A 131 -28.55 1.47 3.09
CA ILE A 131 -27.82 2.74 2.97
C ILE A 131 -26.76 2.65 1.88
N TRP A 132 -25.93 1.60 1.92
CA TRP A 132 -25.04 1.25 0.83
C TRP A 132 -25.83 0.64 -0.33
N ASP A 133 -25.57 1.04 -1.54
CA ASP A 133 -26.00 0.25 -2.70
C ASP A 133 -25.16 -1.04 -2.72
N LYS A 134 -25.74 -2.14 -2.22
CA LYS A 134 -25.03 -3.43 -2.06
C LYS A 134 -24.37 -3.86 -3.36
N GLU A 135 -25.06 -3.76 -4.49
CA GLU A 135 -24.54 -4.24 -5.79
C GLU A 135 -23.38 -3.35 -6.27
N LYS A 136 -23.46 -2.04 -6.05
CA LYS A 136 -22.38 -1.10 -6.34
C LYS A 136 -21.11 -1.42 -5.51
N ILE A 137 -21.26 -1.62 -4.20
CA ILE A 137 -20.12 -1.92 -3.32
C ILE A 137 -19.58 -3.33 -3.58
N LEU A 138 -20.45 -4.31 -3.87
CA LEU A 138 -20.02 -5.65 -4.30
C LEU A 138 -19.17 -5.55 -5.58
N GLY A 139 -19.58 -4.73 -6.54
CA GLY A 139 -18.79 -4.45 -7.75
C GLY A 139 -17.40 -3.94 -7.43
N ASP A 140 -17.24 -3.03 -6.45
CA ASP A 140 -15.94 -2.51 -6.03
C ASP A 140 -15.07 -3.60 -5.41
N VAL A 141 -15.61 -4.46 -4.54
CA VAL A 141 -14.88 -5.59 -3.96
C VAL A 141 -14.44 -6.56 -5.06
N VAL A 142 -15.31 -6.89 -6.01
CA VAL A 142 -14.97 -7.73 -7.19
C VAL A 142 -13.86 -7.07 -8.03
N TRP A 143 -13.94 -5.75 -8.23
CA TRP A 143 -12.90 -4.99 -8.95
C TRP A 143 -11.53 -5.12 -8.27
N VAL A 144 -11.47 -4.97 -6.96
CA VAL A 144 -10.22 -5.14 -6.20
C VAL A 144 -9.71 -6.57 -6.31
N ILE A 145 -10.57 -7.59 -6.15
CA ILE A 145 -10.18 -9.01 -6.28
C ILE A 145 -9.60 -9.29 -7.68
N ARG A 146 -10.26 -8.83 -8.75
CA ARG A 146 -9.81 -9.05 -10.14
C ARG A 146 -8.49 -8.35 -10.46
N ASN A 147 -8.20 -7.19 -9.85
CA ASN A 147 -6.94 -6.48 -10.03
C ASN A 147 -5.82 -7.04 -9.16
N PHE A 148 -6.10 -7.30 -7.89
CA PHE A 148 -5.10 -7.82 -6.94
C PHE A 148 -4.79 -9.29 -7.20
N LYS A 149 -5.80 -10.09 -7.60
CA LYS A 149 -5.73 -11.53 -7.87
C LYS A 149 -5.22 -12.33 -6.67
N PRO A 150 -5.94 -12.34 -5.54
CA PRO A 150 -5.53 -13.08 -4.36
C PRO A 150 -5.67 -14.60 -4.59
N ASP A 151 -4.70 -15.36 -4.08
CA ASP A 151 -4.84 -16.82 -3.96
C ASP A 151 -5.76 -17.18 -2.80
N VAL A 152 -5.67 -16.42 -1.72
CA VAL A 152 -6.48 -16.60 -0.50
C VAL A 152 -7.12 -15.27 -0.13
N ILE A 153 -8.40 -15.32 0.22
CA ILE A 153 -9.12 -14.19 0.83
C ILE A 153 -9.34 -14.51 2.30
N ILE A 154 -9.14 -13.54 3.17
CA ILE A 154 -9.41 -13.66 4.61
C ILE A 154 -10.37 -12.55 5.01
N THR A 155 -11.48 -12.89 5.68
CA THR A 155 -12.39 -11.90 6.27
C THR A 155 -12.12 -11.73 7.76
N ARG A 156 -12.25 -10.50 8.25
CA ARG A 156 -12.17 -10.23 9.69
C ARG A 156 -13.42 -10.67 10.41
N PHE A 157 -14.58 -10.45 9.80
CA PHE A 157 -15.88 -10.65 10.44
C PHE A 157 -16.67 -11.77 9.80
N PRO A 158 -17.52 -12.47 10.60
CA PRO A 158 -18.52 -13.39 10.08
C PRO A 158 -19.68 -12.63 9.43
N GLU A 159 -20.56 -13.36 8.75
CA GLU A 159 -21.72 -12.82 8.05
C GLU A 159 -22.95 -12.62 8.95
N ASP A 160 -22.82 -12.84 10.25
CA ASP A 160 -23.93 -12.84 11.22
C ASP A 160 -23.69 -11.88 12.39
N SER A 161 -24.61 -11.88 13.37
CA SER A 161 -24.60 -10.96 14.52
C SER A 161 -23.35 -11.04 15.42
N ARG A 162 -22.56 -12.12 15.32
CA ARG A 162 -21.27 -12.23 16.04
C ARG A 162 -20.26 -11.16 15.56
N ALA A 163 -20.50 -10.56 14.42
CA ALA A 163 -19.70 -9.44 13.91
C ALA A 163 -19.83 -8.14 14.73
N GLY A 164 -20.87 -8.00 15.55
CA GLY A 164 -21.10 -6.85 16.42
C GLY A 164 -22.04 -5.79 15.84
N HIS A 165 -21.84 -5.33 14.60
CA HIS A 165 -22.76 -4.41 13.90
C HIS A 165 -22.78 -4.64 12.38
N GLY A 166 -23.69 -3.93 11.68
CA GLY A 166 -24.03 -4.23 10.30
C GLY A 166 -22.91 -4.00 9.28
N HIS A 167 -22.04 -3.00 9.45
CA HIS A 167 -20.88 -2.83 8.55
C HIS A 167 -19.94 -4.03 8.63
N HIS A 168 -19.68 -4.53 9.84
CA HIS A 168 -18.81 -5.69 10.05
C HIS A 168 -19.36 -6.93 9.34
N SER A 169 -20.61 -7.33 9.67
CA SER A 169 -21.25 -8.48 9.01
C SER A 169 -21.42 -8.26 7.50
N GLY A 170 -21.77 -7.04 7.09
CA GLY A 170 -21.84 -6.64 5.69
C GLY A 170 -20.52 -6.82 4.94
N SER A 171 -19.38 -6.52 5.56
CA SER A 171 -18.06 -6.75 4.95
C SER A 171 -17.78 -8.24 4.71
N GLY A 172 -18.21 -9.12 5.63
CA GLY A 172 -18.12 -10.57 5.49
C GLY A 172 -18.98 -11.09 4.33
N VAL A 173 -20.26 -10.64 4.26
CA VAL A 173 -21.18 -10.98 3.16
C VAL A 173 -20.62 -10.52 1.81
N LEU A 174 -20.19 -9.27 1.71
CA LEU A 174 -19.62 -8.72 0.46
C LEU A 174 -18.38 -9.50 0.02
N ALA A 175 -17.48 -9.84 0.94
CA ALA A 175 -16.28 -10.60 0.61
C ALA A 175 -16.60 -12.01 0.10
N ARG A 176 -17.58 -12.72 0.72
CA ARG A 176 -17.98 -14.05 0.29
C ARG A 176 -18.73 -14.04 -1.06
N GLU A 177 -19.62 -13.10 -1.26
CA GLU A 177 -20.27 -12.94 -2.55
C GLU A 177 -19.28 -12.54 -3.65
N ALA A 178 -18.34 -11.64 -3.35
CA ALA A 178 -17.30 -11.23 -4.28
C ALA A 178 -16.31 -12.36 -4.61
N PHE A 179 -16.00 -13.26 -3.66
CA PHE A 179 -15.20 -14.46 -3.91
C PHE A 179 -15.78 -15.31 -5.06
N ILE A 180 -17.11 -15.44 -5.10
CA ILE A 180 -17.83 -16.17 -6.16
C ILE A 180 -17.90 -15.32 -7.43
N ALA A 181 -18.37 -14.08 -7.31
CA ALA A 181 -18.63 -13.17 -8.42
C ALA A 181 -17.37 -12.78 -9.21
N ALA A 182 -16.20 -12.72 -8.55
CA ALA A 182 -14.96 -12.38 -9.22
C ALA A 182 -14.52 -13.43 -10.27
N ALA A 183 -14.90 -14.69 -10.08
CA ALA A 183 -14.61 -15.77 -11.00
C ALA A 183 -15.60 -15.84 -12.19
N ASP A 184 -16.76 -15.22 -12.07
CA ASP A 184 -17.82 -15.26 -13.09
C ASP A 184 -17.72 -14.07 -14.06
N PRO A 185 -17.41 -14.28 -15.34
CA PRO A 185 -17.34 -13.20 -16.33
C PRO A 185 -18.68 -12.51 -16.59
N ALA A 186 -19.82 -13.16 -16.28
CA ALA A 186 -21.14 -12.55 -16.42
C ALA A 186 -21.45 -11.53 -15.31
N ARG A 187 -20.77 -11.61 -14.17
CA ARG A 187 -20.89 -10.63 -13.10
C ARG A 187 -19.94 -9.46 -13.36
N PHE A 188 -20.48 -8.25 -13.33
CA PHE A 188 -19.75 -7.01 -13.60
C PHE A 188 -18.94 -7.04 -14.91
N PRO A 189 -19.60 -7.26 -16.08
CA PRO A 189 -18.90 -7.42 -17.37
C PRO A 189 -18.14 -6.15 -17.79
N ASP A 190 -18.52 -4.97 -17.29
CA ASP A 190 -17.84 -3.71 -17.58
C ASP A 190 -16.40 -3.66 -17.03
N HIS A 191 -16.09 -4.47 -16.02
CA HIS A 191 -14.71 -4.61 -15.54
C HIS A 191 -13.76 -5.14 -16.62
N MET A 192 -14.21 -6.10 -17.45
CA MET A 192 -13.41 -6.63 -18.55
C MET A 192 -13.13 -5.59 -19.63
N LYS A 193 -14.08 -4.66 -19.87
CA LYS A 193 -13.86 -3.52 -20.79
C LYS A 193 -12.75 -2.58 -20.33
N LYS A 194 -12.42 -2.59 -19.02
CA LYS A 194 -11.31 -1.85 -18.42
C LYS A 194 -10.02 -2.67 -18.31
N GLY A 195 -9.94 -3.85 -18.93
CA GLY A 195 -8.73 -4.67 -19.06
C GLY A 195 -8.51 -5.68 -17.95
N VAL A 196 -9.35 -5.76 -16.91
CA VAL A 196 -9.22 -6.81 -15.89
C VAL A 196 -9.89 -8.10 -16.34
N GLN A 197 -9.41 -9.24 -15.83
CA GLN A 197 -9.93 -10.56 -16.17
C GLN A 197 -10.59 -11.20 -14.95
N PRO A 198 -11.56 -12.12 -15.12
CA PRO A 198 -12.10 -12.90 -14.03
C PRO A 198 -10.99 -13.57 -13.24
N TRP A 199 -11.18 -13.67 -11.92
CA TRP A 199 -10.21 -14.27 -11.02
C TRP A 199 -10.88 -15.22 -10.03
N LYS A 200 -10.38 -16.45 -9.95
CA LYS A 200 -10.84 -17.47 -9.01
C LYS A 200 -9.80 -17.65 -7.90
N ALA A 201 -10.05 -17.07 -6.73
CA ALA A 201 -9.25 -17.34 -5.54
C ALA A 201 -9.42 -18.82 -5.11
N LYS A 202 -8.40 -19.40 -4.49
CA LYS A 202 -8.39 -20.80 -4.06
C LYS A 202 -9.36 -21.05 -2.94
N ARG A 203 -9.40 -20.13 -1.96
CA ARG A 203 -10.28 -20.21 -0.78
C ARG A 203 -10.56 -18.85 -0.16
N ILE A 204 -11.62 -18.84 0.63
CA ILE A 204 -11.96 -17.74 1.54
C ILE A 204 -12.09 -18.30 2.97
N LEU A 205 -11.47 -17.60 3.91
CA LEU A 205 -11.39 -17.98 5.31
C LEU A 205 -11.89 -16.82 6.19
N TRP A 206 -12.59 -17.13 7.23
CA TRP A 206 -12.88 -16.18 8.30
C TRP A 206 -11.82 -16.31 9.41
N ASN A 207 -11.11 -15.23 9.73
CA ASN A 207 -10.19 -15.11 10.84
C ASN A 207 -11.01 -14.90 12.13
N THR A 208 -11.16 -15.92 12.93
CA THR A 208 -11.93 -15.89 14.18
C THR A 208 -11.18 -15.12 15.27
N PHE A 209 -11.90 -14.69 16.30
CA PHE A 209 -11.36 -13.81 17.32
C PHE A 209 -11.97 -14.07 18.70
N ASN A 210 -11.24 -13.61 19.72
CA ASN A 210 -11.76 -13.49 21.09
C ASN A 210 -11.64 -12.02 21.50
N PHE A 211 -12.77 -11.32 21.57
CA PHE A 211 -12.79 -9.90 21.89
C PHE A 211 -14.00 -9.58 22.79
N GLY A 212 -13.73 -8.99 23.95
CA GLY A 212 -14.75 -8.71 24.96
C GLY A 212 -15.47 -10.00 25.41
N ASN A 213 -16.78 -9.99 25.31
CA ASN A 213 -17.63 -11.16 25.66
C ASN A 213 -17.86 -12.10 24.46
N ASN A 214 -17.26 -11.83 23.30
CA ASN A 214 -17.47 -12.58 22.08
C ASN A 214 -16.23 -13.43 21.75
N ASN A 215 -16.30 -14.73 22.07
CA ASN A 215 -15.27 -15.70 21.72
C ASN A 215 -15.77 -16.60 20.59
N THR A 216 -15.12 -16.51 19.43
CA THR A 216 -15.43 -17.32 18.24
C THR A 216 -14.35 -18.36 17.95
N ILE A 217 -13.34 -18.47 18.82
CA ILE A 217 -12.23 -19.43 18.69
C ILE A 217 -12.67 -20.80 19.20
N SER A 218 -12.33 -21.85 18.42
CA SER A 218 -12.50 -23.26 18.79
C SER A 218 -11.24 -24.06 18.47
N SER A 219 -10.99 -25.13 19.21
CA SER A 219 -9.78 -25.97 19.10
C SER A 219 -9.70 -26.80 17.81
N ASP A 220 -10.81 -26.99 17.11
CA ASP A 220 -10.92 -27.71 15.85
C ASP A 220 -10.67 -26.83 14.61
N GLN A 221 -10.54 -25.52 14.80
CA GLN A 221 -10.24 -24.60 13.72
C GLN A 221 -8.80 -24.74 13.24
N PHE A 222 -8.59 -24.48 11.95
CA PHE A 222 -7.24 -24.30 11.39
C PHE A 222 -6.55 -23.13 12.09
N ARG A 223 -5.30 -23.33 12.52
CA ARG A 223 -4.55 -22.32 13.27
C ARG A 223 -3.12 -22.17 12.77
N LEU A 224 -2.58 -20.97 12.92
CA LEU A 224 -1.19 -20.62 12.58
C LEU A 224 -0.55 -19.86 13.75
N ASP A 225 0.69 -20.19 14.09
CA ASP A 225 1.48 -19.35 14.99
C ASP A 225 2.06 -18.18 14.20
N VAL A 226 1.61 -17.00 14.49
CA VAL A 226 2.01 -15.73 13.86
C VAL A 226 2.81 -14.85 14.83
N GLY A 227 3.21 -15.40 15.99
CA GLY A 227 3.97 -14.69 17.02
C GLY A 227 5.50 -14.85 16.90
N THR A 228 5.99 -15.43 15.80
CA THR A 228 7.41 -15.76 15.61
C THR A 228 8.31 -14.52 15.61
N TYR A 229 9.59 -14.75 15.97
CA TYR A 229 10.64 -13.71 15.92
C TYR A 229 11.34 -13.73 14.56
N ASN A 230 11.54 -12.56 13.98
CA ASN A 230 12.28 -12.40 12.72
C ASN A 230 13.66 -11.78 13.00
N PRO A 231 14.77 -12.54 12.87
CA PRO A 231 16.09 -12.05 13.19
C PRO A 231 16.60 -10.94 12.24
N LEU A 232 16.13 -10.89 10.99
CA LEU A 232 16.49 -9.81 10.06
C LEU A 232 15.85 -8.48 10.45
N LEU A 233 14.67 -8.51 11.06
CA LEU A 233 13.97 -7.32 11.53
C LEU A 233 14.34 -6.98 12.99
N GLY A 234 14.94 -7.92 13.74
CA GLY A 234 15.23 -7.79 15.16
C GLY A 234 13.96 -7.69 16.03
N LYS A 235 12.79 -8.12 15.52
CA LYS A 235 11.46 -7.98 16.13
C LYS A 235 10.62 -9.22 15.91
N GLY A 236 9.73 -9.51 16.87
CA GLY A 236 8.62 -10.42 16.67
C GLY A 236 7.43 -9.74 16.00
N TYR A 237 6.53 -10.53 15.41
CA TYR A 237 5.36 -9.96 14.71
C TYR A 237 4.34 -9.33 15.67
N GLY A 238 4.36 -9.68 16.96
CA GLY A 238 3.60 -8.96 17.97
C GLY A 238 4.12 -7.55 18.27
N GLU A 239 5.41 -7.32 18.11
CA GLU A 239 6.03 -5.98 18.23
C GLU A 239 5.71 -5.13 17.01
N ILE A 240 5.87 -5.67 15.80
CA ILE A 240 5.51 -4.99 14.55
C ILE A 240 4.01 -4.66 14.52
N SER A 241 3.17 -5.60 14.98
CA SER A 241 1.72 -5.40 15.11
C SER A 241 1.38 -4.21 16.00
N ALA A 242 2.02 -4.10 17.16
CA ALA A 242 1.77 -3.01 18.09
C ALA A 242 2.16 -1.64 17.48
N GLU A 243 3.30 -1.58 16.78
CA GLU A 243 3.74 -0.38 16.06
C GLU A 243 2.74 0.01 14.96
N SER A 244 2.27 -0.96 14.17
CA SER A 244 1.28 -0.75 13.11
C SER A 244 -0.05 -0.28 13.69
N ARG A 245 -0.61 -1.00 14.66
CA ARG A 245 -1.89 -0.67 15.29
C ARG A 245 -1.88 0.70 15.97
N SER A 246 -0.76 1.08 16.57
CA SER A 246 -0.60 2.39 17.25
C SER A 246 -0.57 3.57 16.27
N GLN A 247 -0.66 3.34 14.96
CA GLN A 247 -0.85 4.42 13.98
C GLN A 247 -2.30 4.92 13.93
N HIS A 248 -3.27 4.13 14.39
CA HIS A 248 -4.68 4.53 14.49
C HIS A 248 -4.93 5.43 15.71
N LYS A 249 -4.32 6.60 15.69
CA LYS A 249 -4.28 7.55 16.83
C LYS A 249 -5.64 8.14 17.11
N SER A 250 -6.39 8.50 16.06
CA SER A 250 -7.74 9.04 16.18
C SER A 250 -8.69 8.07 16.89
N GLN A 251 -8.41 6.77 16.81
CA GLN A 251 -9.18 5.71 17.46
C GLN A 251 -8.63 5.31 18.83
N GLY A 252 -7.54 5.92 19.29
CA GLY A 252 -6.96 5.63 20.60
C GLY A 252 -6.30 4.25 20.71
N PHE A 253 -5.83 3.67 19.60
CA PHE A 253 -5.26 2.32 19.56
C PHE A 253 -3.75 2.26 19.83
N GLY A 254 -3.24 3.04 20.77
CA GLY A 254 -1.92 2.78 21.35
C GLY A 254 -1.94 1.45 22.12
N VAL A 255 -1.22 0.43 21.66
CA VAL A 255 -1.24 -0.92 22.25
C VAL A 255 0.15 -1.39 22.63
N PRO A 256 0.29 -2.15 23.75
CA PRO A 256 1.55 -2.75 24.15
C PRO A 256 1.98 -3.84 23.18
N ALA A 257 3.30 -3.99 22.99
CA ALA A 257 3.87 -5.07 22.21
C ALA A 257 3.73 -6.43 22.94
N SER A 258 3.30 -7.46 22.20
CA SER A 258 3.34 -8.83 22.65
C SER A 258 4.54 -9.59 22.08
N ARG A 259 5.01 -10.61 22.78
CA ARG A 259 6.16 -11.44 22.40
C ARG A 259 5.85 -12.91 22.63
N GLY A 260 6.52 -13.77 21.85
CA GLY A 260 6.32 -15.22 21.92
C GLY A 260 5.18 -15.70 21.01
N SER A 261 4.89 -17.01 21.08
CA SER A 261 3.87 -17.67 20.25
C SER A 261 2.51 -17.01 20.38
N SER A 262 1.85 -16.82 19.25
CA SER A 262 0.50 -16.24 19.19
C SER A 262 -0.25 -16.85 18.02
N PHE A 263 -1.35 -17.49 18.30
CA PHE A 263 -2.11 -18.24 17.31
C PHE A 263 -3.27 -17.42 16.75
N GLU A 264 -3.37 -17.43 15.42
CA GLU A 264 -4.55 -16.99 14.69
C GLU A 264 -5.34 -18.23 14.23
N TYR A 265 -6.67 -18.11 14.28
CA TYR A 265 -7.58 -19.20 14.00
C TYR A 265 -8.49 -18.86 12.82
N PHE A 266 -8.85 -19.89 12.04
CA PHE A 266 -9.58 -19.69 10.81
C PHE A 266 -10.66 -20.73 10.60
N VAL A 267 -11.79 -20.29 10.03
CA VAL A 267 -12.87 -21.14 9.54
C VAL A 267 -12.94 -21.01 8.03
N LEU A 268 -12.97 -22.14 7.31
CA LEU A 268 -13.19 -22.17 5.87
C LEU A 268 -14.65 -21.78 5.58
N THR A 269 -14.85 -20.70 4.80
CA THR A 269 -16.18 -20.23 4.39
C THR A 269 -16.46 -20.47 2.91
N GLY A 270 -15.45 -20.83 2.12
CA GLY A 270 -15.62 -21.21 0.73
C GLY A 270 -14.33 -21.62 0.04
N GLY A 271 -14.45 -22.37 -1.07
CA GLY A 271 -13.31 -22.87 -1.86
C GLY A 271 -12.72 -24.16 -1.32
N ASP A 272 -11.44 -24.39 -1.62
CA ASP A 272 -10.76 -25.63 -1.30
C ASP A 272 -10.33 -25.69 0.18
N PRO A 273 -10.31 -26.89 0.79
CA PRO A 273 -9.93 -27.04 2.18
C PRO A 273 -8.49 -26.59 2.47
N VAL A 274 -8.26 -26.19 3.73
CA VAL A 274 -6.94 -25.88 4.28
C VAL A 274 -6.61 -26.94 5.34
N LYS A 275 -5.35 -27.35 5.41
CA LYS A 275 -4.87 -28.35 6.38
C LYS A 275 -3.64 -27.86 7.13
N ASP A 276 -2.56 -27.57 6.43
CA ASP A 276 -1.26 -27.26 7.04
C ASP A 276 -0.80 -25.81 6.74
N SER A 277 -1.30 -25.23 5.65
CA SER A 277 -0.91 -23.89 5.17
C SER A 277 -2.06 -23.16 4.50
N LEU A 278 -2.10 -21.83 4.65
CA LEU A 278 -3.02 -20.99 3.86
C LEU A 278 -2.90 -21.25 2.35
N MET A 279 -1.70 -21.63 1.88
CA MET A 279 -1.39 -21.87 0.47
C MET A 279 -1.48 -23.35 0.05
N ASP A 280 -2.13 -24.20 0.83
CA ASP A 280 -2.33 -25.61 0.43
C ASP A 280 -2.95 -25.69 -0.98
N GLY A 281 -2.28 -26.47 -1.88
CA GLY A 281 -2.69 -26.60 -3.27
C GLY A 281 -2.48 -25.36 -4.14
N VAL A 282 -1.71 -24.37 -3.68
CA VAL A 282 -1.24 -23.23 -4.47
C VAL A 282 0.26 -23.34 -4.65
N ASP A 283 0.72 -23.38 -5.90
CA ASP A 283 2.15 -23.24 -6.19
C ASP A 283 2.55 -21.77 -6.03
N ILE A 284 3.38 -21.49 -5.03
CA ILE A 284 3.90 -20.14 -4.74
C ILE A 284 5.32 -19.94 -5.29
N SER A 285 5.83 -20.88 -6.08
CA SER A 285 7.17 -20.81 -6.68
C SER A 285 7.11 -20.29 -8.12
N TRP A 286 8.28 -20.09 -8.72
CA TRP A 286 8.40 -19.70 -10.13
C TRP A 286 7.90 -20.79 -11.12
N SER A 287 7.72 -22.04 -10.66
CA SER A 287 7.09 -23.11 -11.47
C SER A 287 5.66 -22.74 -11.86
N ARG A 288 4.95 -21.98 -11.01
CA ARG A 288 3.61 -21.45 -11.25
C ARG A 288 3.45 -20.75 -12.60
N ILE A 289 4.51 -20.13 -13.07
CA ILE A 289 4.54 -19.39 -14.33
C ILE A 289 5.49 -19.98 -15.37
N GLY A 290 5.85 -21.26 -15.20
CA GLY A 290 6.70 -21.97 -16.15
C GLY A 290 8.18 -21.58 -16.11
N ALA A 291 8.63 -20.92 -15.04
CA ALA A 291 9.98 -20.36 -14.92
C ALA A 291 10.77 -20.96 -13.74
N ALA A 292 10.66 -22.26 -13.48
CA ALA A 292 11.25 -22.96 -12.32
C ALA A 292 12.73 -22.65 -12.10
N GLY A 293 13.52 -22.51 -13.18
CA GLY A 293 14.96 -22.20 -13.12
C GLY A 293 15.29 -20.88 -12.42
N LEU A 294 14.38 -19.90 -12.42
CA LEU A 294 14.59 -18.63 -11.74
C LEU A 294 14.68 -18.78 -10.22
N SER A 295 14.05 -19.80 -9.63
CA SER A 295 14.19 -20.08 -8.20
C SER A 295 15.65 -20.34 -7.80
N GLN A 296 16.37 -21.13 -8.60
CA GLN A 296 17.80 -21.39 -8.40
C GLN A 296 18.63 -20.11 -8.61
N ARG A 297 18.34 -19.38 -9.69
CA ARG A 297 19.03 -18.12 -10.01
C ARG A 297 18.93 -17.10 -8.88
N ILE A 298 17.73 -16.93 -8.28
CA ILE A 298 17.51 -16.06 -7.14
C ILE A 298 18.27 -16.56 -5.90
N ASN A 299 18.30 -17.88 -5.65
CA ASN A 299 19.10 -18.46 -4.56
C ASN A 299 20.59 -18.16 -4.71
N GLU A 300 21.14 -18.20 -5.93
CA GLU A 300 22.53 -17.82 -6.21
C GLU A 300 22.81 -16.35 -5.88
N VAL A 301 21.88 -15.44 -6.24
CA VAL A 301 21.99 -14.02 -5.89
C VAL A 301 22.00 -13.84 -4.37
N ILE A 302 21.07 -14.51 -3.66
CA ILE A 302 20.96 -14.45 -2.20
C ILE A 302 22.22 -15.00 -1.53
N SER A 303 22.74 -16.15 -1.96
CA SER A 303 23.90 -16.81 -1.35
C SER A 303 25.19 -15.98 -1.44
N ARG A 304 25.28 -15.10 -2.44
CA ARG A 304 26.43 -14.19 -2.65
C ARG A 304 26.20 -12.79 -2.07
N TYR A 305 25.06 -12.56 -1.41
CA TYR A 305 24.75 -11.25 -0.84
C TYR A 305 25.73 -10.86 0.27
N SER A 306 26.20 -9.61 0.21
CA SER A 306 27.11 -9.05 1.23
C SER A 306 26.40 -7.92 1.98
N PHE A 307 26.26 -8.08 3.30
CA PHE A 307 25.69 -7.05 4.17
C PHE A 307 26.53 -5.76 4.21
N SER A 308 27.83 -5.88 4.10
CA SER A 308 28.75 -4.72 4.11
C SER A 308 28.86 -4.05 2.74
N ASN A 309 28.54 -4.76 1.66
CA ASN A 309 28.58 -4.22 0.31
C ASN A 309 27.45 -4.76 -0.58
N PRO A 310 26.22 -4.29 -0.38
CA PRO A 310 25.07 -4.70 -1.21
C PRO A 310 25.26 -4.47 -2.71
N SER A 311 26.11 -3.53 -3.11
CA SER A 311 26.32 -3.17 -4.52
C SER A 311 26.91 -4.30 -5.36
N LEU A 312 27.54 -5.32 -4.76
CA LEU A 312 27.98 -6.53 -5.44
C LEU A 312 26.80 -7.31 -6.06
N SER A 313 25.59 -7.11 -5.58
CA SER A 313 24.37 -7.74 -6.12
C SER A 313 23.75 -6.97 -7.29
N VAL A 314 24.21 -5.77 -7.62
CA VAL A 314 23.61 -4.95 -8.71
C VAL A 314 23.69 -5.67 -10.04
N LYS A 315 24.87 -6.12 -10.45
CA LYS A 315 25.05 -6.82 -11.72
C LYS A 315 24.27 -8.15 -11.80
N PRO A 316 24.30 -9.05 -10.79
CA PRO A 316 23.44 -10.23 -10.78
C PRO A 316 21.93 -9.93 -10.85
N LEU A 317 21.47 -8.85 -10.21
CA LEU A 317 20.07 -8.42 -10.27
C LEU A 317 19.71 -7.85 -11.66
N VAL A 318 20.63 -7.15 -12.32
CA VAL A 318 20.45 -6.68 -13.72
C VAL A 318 20.28 -7.88 -14.67
N GLU A 319 21.08 -8.93 -14.50
CA GLU A 319 20.95 -10.17 -15.26
C GLU A 319 19.61 -10.85 -14.99
N LEU A 320 19.22 -10.98 -13.72
CA LEU A 320 17.91 -11.52 -13.31
C LEU A 320 16.75 -10.71 -13.91
N TYR A 321 16.85 -9.38 -13.94
CA TYR A 321 15.84 -8.50 -14.56
C TYR A 321 15.66 -8.85 -16.04
N ARG A 322 16.75 -9.04 -16.78
CA ARG A 322 16.70 -9.42 -18.20
C ARG A 322 16.05 -10.78 -18.40
N GLU A 323 16.41 -11.76 -17.56
CA GLU A 323 15.81 -13.10 -17.59
C GLU A 323 14.29 -13.06 -17.37
N ILE A 324 13.83 -12.29 -16.36
CA ILE A 324 12.39 -12.10 -16.08
C ILE A 324 11.70 -11.35 -17.24
N THR A 325 12.37 -10.36 -17.84
CA THR A 325 11.82 -9.59 -18.98
C THR A 325 11.50 -10.51 -20.17
N ALA A 326 12.29 -11.55 -20.39
CA ALA A 326 12.10 -12.51 -21.47
C ALA A 326 10.89 -13.45 -21.28
N LEU A 327 10.29 -13.52 -20.11
CA LEU A 327 9.10 -14.33 -19.86
C LEU A 327 7.87 -13.78 -20.60
N PRO A 328 6.86 -14.62 -20.92
CA PRO A 328 5.59 -14.16 -21.42
C PRO A 328 4.94 -13.12 -20.48
N ASP A 329 4.19 -12.18 -21.05
CA ASP A 329 3.52 -11.15 -20.26
C ASP A 329 2.45 -11.75 -19.36
N GLN A 330 2.55 -11.42 -18.07
CA GLN A 330 1.61 -11.83 -17.04
C GLN A 330 1.84 -11.04 -15.76
N GLN A 331 0.85 -11.08 -14.88
CA GLN A 331 0.84 -10.29 -13.65
C GLN A 331 2.09 -10.50 -12.77
N TRP A 332 2.49 -11.73 -12.52
CA TRP A 332 3.65 -12.02 -11.66
C TRP A 332 4.97 -11.55 -12.28
N LYS A 333 5.12 -11.65 -13.61
CA LYS A 333 6.27 -11.07 -14.31
C LYS A 333 6.40 -9.57 -14.00
N ASN A 334 5.33 -8.81 -14.22
CA ASN A 334 5.36 -7.37 -14.04
C ASN A 334 5.65 -6.99 -12.59
N LYS A 335 4.99 -7.66 -11.62
CA LYS A 335 5.24 -7.44 -10.19
C LYS A 335 6.68 -7.75 -9.80
N LYS A 336 7.26 -8.84 -10.31
CA LYS A 336 8.65 -9.23 -10.00
C LYS A 336 9.68 -8.31 -10.67
N LEU A 337 9.39 -7.78 -11.87
CA LEU A 337 10.22 -6.76 -12.48
C LEU A 337 10.28 -5.48 -11.63
N GLU A 338 9.14 -5.02 -11.09
CA GLU A 338 9.12 -3.89 -10.16
C GLU A 338 9.97 -4.17 -8.91
N GLU A 339 9.82 -5.36 -8.30
CA GLU A 339 10.57 -5.76 -7.10
C GLU A 339 12.09 -5.84 -7.38
N VAL A 340 12.51 -6.38 -8.52
CA VAL A 340 13.94 -6.44 -8.92
C VAL A 340 14.48 -5.04 -9.22
N GLN A 341 13.72 -4.19 -9.89
CA GLN A 341 14.10 -2.79 -10.16
C GLN A 341 14.32 -2.01 -8.87
N GLU A 342 13.44 -2.17 -7.87
CA GLU A 342 13.63 -1.57 -6.54
C GLU A 342 14.88 -2.12 -5.84
N LEU A 343 15.14 -3.43 -5.93
CA LEU A 343 16.34 -4.05 -5.37
C LEU A 343 17.63 -3.55 -6.03
N ILE A 344 17.65 -3.36 -7.35
CA ILE A 344 18.77 -2.75 -8.08
C ILE A 344 19.05 -1.35 -7.51
N SER A 345 18.01 -0.53 -7.36
CA SER A 345 18.13 0.80 -6.76
C SER A 345 18.65 0.76 -5.33
N ALA A 346 18.10 -0.14 -4.49
CA ALA A 346 18.48 -0.28 -3.09
C ALA A 346 19.94 -0.77 -2.93
N CYS A 347 20.35 -1.78 -3.70
CA CYS A 347 21.72 -2.31 -3.69
C CYS A 347 22.75 -1.28 -4.18
N ALA A 348 22.40 -0.49 -5.18
CA ALA A 348 23.25 0.59 -5.68
C ALA A 348 23.23 1.83 -4.77
N GLY A 349 22.36 1.88 -3.75
CA GLY A 349 22.14 3.06 -2.95
C GLY A 349 21.72 4.26 -3.78
N LEU A 350 20.98 4.02 -4.89
CA LEU A 350 20.45 5.08 -5.73
C LEU A 350 19.42 5.92 -4.97
N TYR A 351 19.59 7.23 -5.04
CA TYR A 351 18.66 8.19 -4.51
C TYR A 351 18.17 9.10 -5.63
N PHE A 352 16.86 9.23 -5.76
CA PHE A 352 16.20 10.10 -6.71
C PHE A 352 15.30 11.08 -5.96
N GLU A 353 15.40 12.36 -6.29
CA GLU A 353 14.55 13.40 -5.73
C GLU A 353 14.02 14.31 -6.83
N ALA A 354 12.72 14.54 -6.81
CA ALA A 354 12.06 15.64 -7.51
C ALA A 354 11.35 16.48 -6.44
N SER A 355 11.81 17.71 -6.23
CA SER A 355 11.33 18.55 -5.14
C SER A 355 11.15 20.00 -5.53
N THR A 356 10.32 20.72 -4.80
CA THR A 356 10.08 22.16 -4.94
C THR A 356 10.11 22.84 -3.57
N PRO A 357 10.59 24.08 -3.46
CA PRO A 357 10.45 24.88 -2.26
C PRO A 357 9.06 25.55 -2.15
N GLN A 358 8.19 25.41 -3.14
CA GLN A 358 6.85 25.98 -3.17
C GLN A 358 5.87 25.02 -2.50
N LEU A 359 5.09 25.53 -1.53
CA LEU A 359 4.10 24.74 -0.80
C LEU A 359 2.96 24.26 -1.72
N TYR A 360 2.59 25.08 -2.69
CA TYR A 360 1.56 24.81 -3.68
C TYR A 360 2.08 25.09 -5.08
N SER A 361 1.51 24.41 -6.05
CA SER A 361 1.60 24.71 -7.47
C SER A 361 0.35 25.45 -7.89
N VAL A 362 0.47 26.72 -8.31
CA VAL A 362 -0.66 27.57 -8.70
C VAL A 362 -0.88 27.48 -10.20
N GLN A 363 -2.16 27.28 -10.61
CA GLN A 363 -2.54 27.30 -12.02
C GLN A 363 -2.21 28.67 -12.66
N GLY A 364 -1.62 28.66 -13.85
CA GLY A 364 -1.24 29.89 -14.54
C GLY A 364 0.04 30.54 -14.03
N ASP A 365 0.72 29.98 -13.05
CA ASP A 365 1.98 30.49 -12.49
C ASP A 365 3.14 29.53 -12.76
N SER A 366 4.30 29.84 -12.28
CA SER A 366 5.52 29.06 -12.48
C SER A 366 5.85 28.19 -11.27
N LEU A 367 6.24 26.97 -11.54
CA LEU A 367 6.73 25.96 -10.59
C LEU A 367 8.22 25.70 -10.81
N ARG A 368 9.02 25.95 -9.77
CA ARG A 368 10.45 25.57 -9.79
C ARG A 368 10.60 24.16 -9.27
N VAL A 369 11.17 23.26 -10.08
CA VAL A 369 11.44 21.88 -9.68
C VAL A 369 12.94 21.61 -9.67
N ASN A 370 13.42 21.00 -8.60
CA ASN A 370 14.78 20.50 -8.45
C ASN A 370 14.78 19.00 -8.75
N PHE A 371 15.69 18.56 -9.61
CA PHE A 371 15.93 17.16 -9.94
C PHE A 371 17.30 16.76 -9.41
N SER A 372 17.39 15.66 -8.69
CA SER A 372 18.64 15.18 -8.09
C SER A 372 18.74 13.67 -8.17
N VAL A 373 19.94 13.18 -8.49
CA VAL A 373 20.28 11.75 -8.50
C VAL A 373 21.64 11.56 -7.81
N ILE A 374 21.70 10.56 -6.93
CA ILE A 374 22.95 10.17 -6.27
C ILE A 374 23.14 8.67 -6.42
N ASN A 375 24.32 8.27 -6.94
CA ASN A 375 24.82 6.90 -6.85
C ASN A 375 25.72 6.79 -5.60
N ARG A 376 25.30 6.01 -4.58
CA ARG A 376 26.07 5.86 -3.35
C ARG A 376 27.01 4.66 -3.36
N SER A 377 27.19 4.02 -4.51
CA SER A 377 28.00 2.82 -4.69
C SER A 377 29.03 2.97 -5.80
N SER A 378 29.82 1.91 -6.02
CA SER A 378 30.76 1.81 -7.15
C SER A 378 30.14 1.24 -8.43
N ALA A 379 28.83 0.92 -8.45
CA ALA A 379 28.14 0.41 -9.64
C ALA A 379 28.24 1.42 -10.79
N SER A 380 28.38 0.91 -12.03
CA SER A 380 28.44 1.74 -13.23
C SER A 380 27.05 2.26 -13.57
N ILE A 381 26.81 3.55 -13.32
CA ILE A 381 25.50 4.17 -13.51
C ILE A 381 25.67 5.45 -14.32
N LYS A 382 24.80 5.62 -15.34
CA LYS A 382 24.69 6.84 -16.12
C LYS A 382 23.27 7.40 -15.99
N TRP A 383 23.17 8.69 -15.74
CA TRP A 383 21.90 9.41 -15.81
C TRP A 383 21.70 9.90 -17.24
N ASN A 384 20.73 9.33 -17.93
CA ASN A 384 20.54 9.59 -19.35
C ASN A 384 19.56 10.74 -19.61
N LYS A 385 18.48 10.84 -18.79
CA LYS A 385 17.34 11.68 -19.14
C LYS A 385 16.44 11.97 -17.93
N VAL A 386 15.79 13.13 -17.95
CA VAL A 386 14.61 13.45 -17.14
C VAL A 386 13.45 13.82 -18.05
N THR A 387 12.28 13.22 -17.76
CA THR A 387 11.01 13.65 -18.37
C THR A 387 10.11 14.19 -17.29
N PHE A 388 9.54 15.37 -17.48
CA PHE A 388 8.63 16.03 -16.56
C PHE A 388 7.59 16.84 -17.35
N GLU A 389 6.30 16.50 -17.24
CA GLU A 389 5.24 17.07 -18.08
C GLU A 389 5.62 16.97 -19.58
N SER A 390 5.57 18.05 -20.32
CA SER A 390 6.03 18.12 -21.72
C SER A 390 7.54 18.30 -21.87
N TYR A 391 8.27 18.46 -20.77
CA TYR A 391 9.72 18.66 -20.79
C TYR A 391 10.45 17.34 -20.86
N ASP A 392 11.37 17.28 -21.78
CA ASP A 392 12.23 16.14 -22.03
C ASP A 392 13.68 16.62 -22.24
N THR A 393 14.63 16.09 -21.47
CA THR A 393 16.01 16.51 -21.56
C THR A 393 16.96 15.34 -21.57
N THR A 394 17.93 15.38 -22.46
CA THR A 394 19.06 14.45 -22.50
C THR A 394 20.21 14.99 -21.66
N ILE A 395 20.70 14.18 -20.71
CA ILE A 395 21.77 14.56 -19.77
C ILE A 395 23.06 13.79 -20.09
N VAL A 396 22.99 12.46 -20.19
CA VAL A 396 24.09 11.51 -20.47
C VAL A 396 25.31 11.76 -19.57
N GLN A 397 25.09 11.73 -18.26
CA GLN A 397 26.13 11.95 -17.25
C GLN A 397 26.45 10.66 -16.50
N ALA A 398 27.73 10.25 -16.47
CA ALA A 398 28.18 9.21 -15.54
C ALA A 398 28.10 9.72 -14.10
N LEU A 399 27.50 8.90 -13.21
CA LEU A 399 27.35 9.25 -11.80
C LEU A 399 28.56 8.78 -11.00
N ALA A 400 29.38 9.72 -10.57
CA ALA A 400 30.49 9.43 -9.66
C ALA A 400 29.95 8.96 -8.29
N PRO A 401 30.65 8.00 -7.63
CA PRO A 401 30.23 7.51 -6.32
C PRO A 401 30.06 8.63 -5.29
N ASN A 402 28.91 8.60 -4.59
CA ASN A 402 28.54 9.53 -3.51
C ASN A 402 28.62 11.03 -3.90
N ARG A 403 28.41 11.35 -5.17
CA ARG A 403 28.32 12.71 -5.67
C ARG A 403 26.89 13.01 -6.13
N ASN A 404 26.37 14.16 -5.67
CA ASN A 404 25.09 14.64 -6.13
C ASN A 404 25.22 15.16 -7.58
N ALA A 405 24.36 14.66 -8.46
CA ALA A 405 24.13 15.21 -9.78
C ALA A 405 22.71 15.77 -9.82
N GLY A 406 22.58 17.03 -10.23
CA GLY A 406 21.25 17.65 -10.22
C GLY A 406 21.21 18.98 -10.93
N PHE A 407 20.02 19.42 -11.25
CA PHE A 407 19.71 20.73 -11.80
C PHE A 407 18.32 21.16 -11.34
N ASN A 408 18.01 22.43 -11.54
CA ASN A 408 16.67 22.95 -11.34
C ASN A 408 16.17 23.61 -12.62
N LYS A 409 14.84 23.64 -12.77
CA LYS A 409 14.19 24.30 -13.88
C LYS A 409 12.84 24.86 -13.44
N GLN A 410 12.46 25.96 -14.05
CA GLN A 410 11.15 26.58 -13.87
C GLN A 410 10.22 26.12 -15.00
N PHE A 411 8.99 25.78 -14.63
CA PHE A 411 7.94 25.29 -15.53
C PHE A 411 6.71 26.16 -15.37
N TYR A 412 6.01 26.41 -16.46
CA TYR A 412 4.69 27.00 -16.41
C TYR A 412 3.65 25.92 -16.07
N VAL A 413 2.81 26.19 -15.11
CA VAL A 413 1.69 25.32 -14.73
C VAL A 413 0.48 25.75 -15.55
N ASP A 414 0.03 24.86 -16.43
CA ASP A 414 -1.11 25.12 -17.29
C ASP A 414 -2.36 25.48 -16.46
N GLN A 415 -3.16 26.46 -16.92
CA GLN A 415 -4.40 26.86 -16.27
C GLN A 415 -5.44 25.74 -16.22
N SER A 416 -5.35 24.76 -17.13
CA SER A 416 -6.22 23.59 -17.16
C SER A 416 -5.73 22.42 -16.29
N LYS A 417 -4.57 22.55 -15.63
CA LYS A 417 -4.05 21.51 -14.73
C LYS A 417 -5.07 21.24 -13.63
N GLY A 418 -5.46 19.97 -13.45
CA GLY A 418 -6.46 19.60 -12.45
C GLY A 418 -6.05 20.01 -11.02
N ILE A 419 -7.00 20.58 -10.28
CA ILE A 419 -6.81 20.94 -8.87
C ILE A 419 -6.66 19.66 -8.06
N SER A 420 -5.72 19.67 -7.10
CA SER A 420 -5.50 18.52 -6.22
C SER A 420 -6.61 18.43 -5.17
N GLN A 421 -7.37 17.35 -5.25
CA GLN A 421 -8.34 16.95 -4.23
C GLN A 421 -8.49 15.43 -4.26
N PRO A 422 -8.87 14.78 -3.15
CA PRO A 422 -9.09 13.34 -3.15
C PRO A 422 -10.11 12.94 -4.22
N TYR A 423 -9.80 11.92 -5.03
CA TYR A 423 -10.63 11.54 -6.18
C TYR A 423 -12.07 11.17 -5.79
N TRP A 424 -12.26 10.67 -4.57
CA TRP A 424 -13.58 10.28 -4.05
C TRP A 424 -14.39 11.48 -3.53
N LEU A 425 -13.80 12.69 -3.48
CA LEU A 425 -14.44 13.93 -3.06
C LEU A 425 -14.66 14.93 -4.22
N THR A 426 -14.34 14.52 -5.46
CA THR A 426 -14.46 15.42 -6.63
C THR A 426 -15.91 15.69 -7.01
N GLN A 427 -16.81 14.77 -6.66
CA GLN A 427 -18.24 14.87 -6.94
C GLN A 427 -19.04 14.83 -5.62
N PRO A 428 -20.24 15.46 -5.58
CA PRO A 428 -21.13 15.34 -4.43
C PRO A 428 -21.42 13.87 -4.10
N MET A 429 -21.41 13.54 -2.82
CA MET A 429 -21.74 12.20 -2.34
C MET A 429 -23.19 11.82 -2.64
N GLU A 430 -23.40 10.54 -2.86
CA GLU A 430 -24.71 9.88 -2.77
C GLU A 430 -24.96 9.39 -1.33
N LYS A 431 -26.21 8.96 -1.05
CA LYS A 431 -26.51 8.33 0.22
C LYS A 431 -25.71 7.02 0.34
N GLY A 432 -24.80 6.97 1.31
CA GLY A 432 -24.03 5.76 1.63
C GLY A 432 -22.83 5.46 0.74
N SER A 433 -22.50 6.29 -0.26
CA SER A 433 -21.30 6.10 -1.08
C SER A 433 -20.74 7.41 -1.62
N PHE A 434 -19.44 7.46 -1.82
CA PHE A 434 -18.77 8.48 -2.61
C PHE A 434 -19.11 8.27 -4.09
N ASN A 435 -19.30 9.36 -4.83
CA ASN A 435 -19.54 9.30 -6.26
C ASN A 435 -18.19 9.30 -7.01
N VAL A 436 -17.80 8.13 -7.49
CA VAL A 436 -16.57 7.91 -8.27
C VAL A 436 -16.93 7.38 -9.63
N GLU A 437 -16.78 8.23 -10.66
CA GLU A 437 -17.15 7.90 -12.04
C GLU A 437 -16.14 6.96 -12.71
N ASP A 438 -14.84 7.19 -12.49
CA ASP A 438 -13.82 6.33 -13.08
C ASP A 438 -13.54 5.09 -12.21
N GLN A 439 -14.02 3.95 -12.69
CA GLN A 439 -13.81 2.65 -12.05
C GLN A 439 -12.32 2.32 -11.81
N ALA A 440 -11.40 2.87 -12.61
CA ALA A 440 -9.97 2.62 -12.44
C ALA A 440 -9.39 3.26 -11.16
N LEU A 441 -10.09 4.22 -10.56
CA LEU A 441 -9.72 4.84 -9.29
C LEU A 441 -10.17 4.02 -8.09
N ILE A 442 -11.18 3.16 -8.25
CA ILE A 442 -11.66 2.29 -7.17
C ILE A 442 -10.55 1.34 -6.73
N GLY A 443 -10.39 1.19 -5.43
CA GLY A 443 -9.32 0.44 -4.80
C GLY A 443 -8.11 1.29 -4.45
N LYS A 444 -7.84 2.40 -5.13
CA LYS A 444 -6.70 3.26 -4.80
C LYS A 444 -6.88 3.89 -3.41
N PRO A 445 -5.85 3.89 -2.57
CA PRO A 445 -5.93 4.56 -1.27
C PRO A 445 -5.90 6.08 -1.38
N GLU A 446 -5.16 6.61 -2.36
CA GLU A 446 -4.92 8.04 -2.61
C GLU A 446 -4.85 8.31 -4.12
N ASN A 447 -4.84 9.57 -4.48
CA ASN A 447 -4.52 10.01 -5.83
C ASN A 447 -3.06 9.72 -6.18
N ASP A 448 -2.79 9.56 -7.47
CA ASP A 448 -1.42 9.64 -7.96
C ASP A 448 -0.88 11.08 -7.74
N PRO A 449 0.44 11.26 -7.59
CA PRO A 449 1.04 12.59 -7.43
C PRO A 449 0.64 13.53 -8.59
N ALA A 450 0.33 14.79 -8.27
CA ALA A 450 -0.08 15.78 -9.28
C ALA A 450 0.98 16.01 -10.36
N PHE A 451 2.25 15.87 -10.00
CA PHE A 451 3.39 15.92 -10.91
C PHE A 451 4.33 14.76 -10.67
N VAL A 452 4.79 14.13 -11.74
CA VAL A 452 5.72 12.99 -11.70
C VAL A 452 6.93 13.28 -12.58
N ALA A 453 8.11 13.16 -12.01
CA ALA A 453 9.37 13.16 -12.75
C ALA A 453 9.81 11.72 -13.05
N SER A 454 10.18 11.45 -14.28
CA SER A 454 10.74 10.17 -14.73
C SER A 454 12.24 10.31 -14.95
N PHE A 455 13.03 9.54 -14.22
CA PHE A 455 14.48 9.50 -14.31
C PHE A 455 14.91 8.27 -15.09
N ALA A 456 15.39 8.46 -16.31
CA ALA A 456 15.98 7.38 -17.11
C ALA A 456 17.47 7.25 -16.80
N VAL A 457 17.87 6.08 -16.35
CA VAL A 457 19.26 5.75 -16.00
C VAL A 457 19.67 4.44 -16.65
N ASN A 458 20.96 4.33 -16.99
CA ASN A 458 21.57 3.07 -17.38
C ASN A 458 22.36 2.53 -16.19
N VAL A 459 22.00 1.34 -15.72
CA VAL A 459 22.63 0.65 -14.58
C VAL A 459 23.28 -0.63 -15.09
N GLU A 460 24.61 -0.73 -15.07
CA GLU A 460 25.35 -1.90 -15.55
C GLU A 460 24.90 -2.37 -16.95
N GLY A 461 24.63 -1.40 -17.85
CA GLY A 461 24.19 -1.68 -19.22
C GLY A 461 22.69 -2.02 -19.37
N LEU A 462 21.87 -1.83 -18.35
CA LEU A 462 20.40 -1.96 -18.39
C LEU A 462 19.77 -0.58 -18.25
N ASP A 463 18.90 -0.21 -19.20
CA ASP A 463 18.13 1.02 -19.12
C ASP A 463 16.89 0.83 -18.24
N LEU A 464 16.75 1.68 -17.22
CA LEU A 464 15.67 1.68 -16.25
C LEU A 464 15.08 3.08 -16.10
N VAL A 465 13.79 3.15 -15.77
CA VAL A 465 13.10 4.41 -15.52
C VAL A 465 12.51 4.39 -14.10
N TYR A 466 12.92 5.36 -13.28
CA TYR A 466 12.39 5.56 -11.93
C TYR A 466 11.48 6.77 -11.91
N LYS A 467 10.24 6.58 -11.48
CA LYS A 467 9.25 7.66 -11.35
C LYS A 467 9.21 8.18 -9.91
N LYS A 468 9.23 9.50 -9.74
CA LYS A 468 9.13 10.17 -8.43
C LYS A 468 8.10 11.29 -8.51
N GLY A 469 7.16 11.28 -7.57
CA GLY A 469 6.27 12.42 -7.37
C GLY A 469 7.08 13.65 -6.95
N VAL A 470 6.70 14.82 -7.45
CA VAL A 470 7.30 16.08 -6.98
C VAL A 470 6.76 16.38 -5.60
N MET A 471 7.66 16.61 -4.64
CA MET A 471 7.34 16.89 -3.25
C MET A 471 7.67 18.33 -2.88
N TYR A 472 6.81 18.97 -2.13
CA TYR A 472 7.22 20.16 -1.40
C TYR A 472 8.23 19.77 -0.33
N LYS A 473 9.41 20.38 -0.38
CA LYS A 473 10.51 20.10 0.54
C LYS A 473 10.88 21.36 1.31
N HIS A 474 10.84 21.28 2.63
CA HIS A 474 11.20 22.38 3.50
C HIS A 474 11.91 21.90 4.76
N THR A 475 12.56 22.82 5.45
CA THR A 475 13.21 22.53 6.73
C THR A 475 12.40 23.17 7.87
N ASP A 476 11.90 22.33 8.77
CA ASP A 476 11.30 22.75 10.02
C ASP A 476 12.40 22.89 11.08
N PRO A 477 12.46 24.00 11.86
CA PRO A 477 13.53 24.19 12.84
C PRO A 477 13.57 23.15 13.97
N VAL A 478 12.45 22.47 14.24
CA VAL A 478 12.32 21.48 15.31
C VAL A 478 12.37 20.05 14.77
N LYS A 479 11.73 19.80 13.61
CA LYS A 479 11.55 18.46 13.03
C LYS A 479 12.59 18.12 11.96
N GLY A 480 13.36 19.09 11.45
CA GLY A 480 14.34 18.91 10.38
C GLY A 480 13.72 18.92 8.98
N GLU A 481 14.25 18.11 8.07
CA GLU A 481 13.80 18.04 6.68
C GLU A 481 12.44 17.32 6.56
N LEU A 482 11.50 17.98 5.90
CA LEU A 482 10.13 17.50 5.72
C LEU A 482 9.75 17.49 4.24
N PHE A 483 9.01 16.45 3.84
CA PHE A 483 8.46 16.28 2.50
C PHE A 483 6.95 16.17 2.57
N GLN A 484 6.25 16.91 1.73
CA GLN A 484 4.78 16.85 1.60
C GLN A 484 4.41 16.68 0.12
N PRO A 485 3.35 15.92 -0.20
CA PRO A 485 2.83 15.87 -1.56
C PRO A 485 2.53 17.29 -2.07
N LEU A 486 3.00 17.62 -3.28
CA LEU A 486 2.71 18.90 -3.89
C LEU A 486 1.27 18.92 -4.40
N SER A 487 0.52 19.93 -3.99
CA SER A 487 -0.86 20.16 -4.41
C SER A 487 -0.96 21.26 -5.45
N VAL A 488 -1.85 21.08 -6.42
CA VAL A 488 -2.25 22.12 -7.38
C VAL A 488 -3.44 22.87 -6.81
N VAL A 489 -3.34 24.20 -6.82
CA VAL A 489 -4.38 25.12 -6.38
C VAL A 489 -4.72 26.12 -7.49
N PRO A 490 -5.92 26.77 -7.44
CA PRO A 490 -6.31 27.83 -8.39
C PRO A 490 -5.33 28.99 -8.43
#